data_86a334c4a558995a0a27cb10656d4faa
#
_entry.id   86a334c4a558995a0a27cb10656d4faa
#
_cell.length_a   1.000
_cell.length_b   1.000
_cell.length_c   1.000
_cell.angle_alpha   90.00
_cell.angle_beta   90.00
_cell.angle_gamma   90.00
#
_symmetry.space_group_name_H-M   'P 1'
#
loop_
_entity.id
_entity.type
_entity.pdbx_description
1 polymer ?
#
loop_
_entity_poly.entity_id
_entity_poly.type
_entity_poly.pdbx_seq_one_letter_code
_entity_poly.pdbx_strand_id
1 'polypeptide(L)'
;MRIFYGTESGNSEMVASDIADEYGLEAEDLTELDADVFEAGTLYLIVCATHGEGELPEGVDEFADALRDSSPDLTGVRYAMFGLGDSTYPDYSKGSEVLDALLAELGAERVGEYGRHDAAGGSDCSEVGLSWAEMVVEQHALVPVG
;
A
#
# COMPACT_ATOMS: atom_id res chain seq x y z
N MET A 1 -10.60 8.68 -3.37
CA MET A 1 -9.40 8.10 -2.74
C MET A 1 -9.79 6.93 -1.85
N ARG A 2 -9.05 5.86 -1.92
CA ARG A 2 -9.28 4.66 -1.09
C ARG A 2 -7.96 4.26 -0.43
N ILE A 3 -8.04 3.54 0.69
CA ILE A 3 -6.86 3.04 1.38
C ILE A 3 -6.99 1.54 1.63
N PHE A 4 -5.95 0.80 1.25
CA PHE A 4 -5.87 -0.65 1.39
C PHE A 4 -4.70 -1.03 2.27
N TYR A 5 -4.79 -2.16 2.95
CA TYR A 5 -3.68 -2.66 3.75
C TYR A 5 -3.49 -4.17 3.59
N GLY A 6 -2.23 -4.60 3.72
CA GLY A 6 -1.87 -5.99 3.86
C GLY A 6 -1.05 -6.15 5.14
N THR A 7 -1.54 -6.96 6.08
CA THR A 7 -0.93 -7.05 7.40
C THR A 7 -0.59 -8.49 7.78
N GLU A 8 0.50 -8.65 8.51
CA GLU A 8 0.88 -9.91 9.13
C GLU A 8 0.60 -9.88 10.64
N SER A 9 0.94 -8.77 11.29
CA SER A 9 0.84 -8.62 12.74
C SER A 9 -0.18 -7.58 13.20
N GLY A 10 -0.91 -6.96 12.26
CA GLY A 10 -1.88 -5.92 12.57
C GLY A 10 -1.33 -4.50 12.48
N ASN A 11 -0.02 -4.31 12.31
CA ASN A 11 0.57 -2.97 12.24
C ASN A 11 0.12 -2.20 11.00
N SER A 12 0.05 -2.84 9.84
CA SER A 12 -0.42 -2.20 8.62
C SER A 12 -1.87 -1.78 8.73
N GLU A 13 -2.71 -2.60 9.36
CA GLU A 13 -4.10 -2.26 9.62
C GLU A 13 -4.23 -1.04 10.52
N MET A 14 -3.42 -0.98 11.59
CA MET A 14 -3.40 0.17 12.49
C MET A 14 -3.01 1.45 11.76
N VAL A 15 -1.95 1.41 10.98
CA VAL A 15 -1.50 2.58 10.19
C VAL A 15 -2.57 3.01 9.19
N ALA A 16 -3.13 2.06 8.46
CA ALA A 16 -4.17 2.34 7.47
C ALA A 16 -5.43 2.91 8.12
N SER A 17 -5.82 2.40 9.30
CA SER A 17 -6.97 2.90 10.04
C SER A 17 -6.76 4.32 10.52
N ASP A 18 -5.57 4.65 11.02
CA ASP A 18 -5.24 6.00 11.45
C ASP A 18 -5.29 6.98 10.28
N ILE A 19 -4.77 6.59 9.13
CA ILE A 19 -4.84 7.40 7.91
C ILE A 19 -6.30 7.56 7.45
N ALA A 20 -7.06 6.48 7.47
CA ALA A 20 -8.47 6.49 7.07
C ALA A 20 -9.28 7.45 7.94
N ASP A 21 -9.05 7.43 9.26
CA ASP A 21 -9.74 8.33 10.19
C ASP A 21 -9.42 9.80 9.88
N GLU A 22 -8.17 10.10 9.53
CA GLU A 22 -7.75 11.48 9.21
C GLU A 22 -8.46 12.02 7.97
N TYR A 23 -8.74 11.18 6.98
CA TYR A 23 -9.31 11.60 5.71
C TYR A 23 -10.76 11.17 5.50
N GLY A 24 -11.43 10.65 6.53
CA GLY A 24 -12.81 10.22 6.43
C GLY A 24 -13.01 9.02 5.51
N LEU A 25 -12.02 8.14 5.45
CA LEU A 25 -12.05 6.92 4.65
C LEU A 25 -12.26 5.70 5.53
N GLU A 26 -12.47 4.55 4.89
CA GLU A 26 -12.52 3.26 5.55
C GLU A 26 -11.33 2.42 5.06
N ALA A 27 -10.52 1.90 5.99
CA ALA A 27 -9.41 1.03 5.64
C ALA A 27 -9.93 -0.33 5.19
N GLU A 28 -9.44 -0.83 4.04
CA GLU A 28 -9.89 -2.06 3.43
C GLU A 28 -8.76 -3.10 3.39
N ASP A 29 -9.08 -4.32 3.78
CA ASP A 29 -8.12 -5.43 3.79
C ASP A 29 -7.93 -5.99 2.38
N LEU A 30 -6.69 -6.01 1.89
CA LEU A 30 -6.36 -6.55 0.56
C LEU A 30 -6.79 -8.01 0.40
N THR A 31 -6.82 -8.78 1.48
CA THR A 31 -7.22 -10.20 1.42
C THR A 31 -8.69 -10.39 1.14
N GLU A 32 -9.50 -9.34 1.29
CA GLU A 32 -10.94 -9.37 1.05
C GLU A 32 -11.33 -8.73 -0.29
N LEU A 33 -10.36 -8.25 -1.05
CA LEU A 33 -10.61 -7.54 -2.31
C LEU A 33 -10.40 -8.46 -3.51
N ASP A 34 -11.12 -8.14 -4.59
CA ASP A 34 -10.96 -8.82 -5.88
C ASP A 34 -9.95 -8.09 -6.76
N ALA A 35 -9.40 -8.79 -7.74
CA ALA A 35 -8.41 -8.22 -8.66
C ALA A 35 -8.95 -7.06 -9.50
N ASP A 36 -10.25 -6.92 -9.63
CA ASP A 36 -10.90 -5.85 -10.39
C ASP A 36 -11.22 -4.61 -9.55
N VAL A 37 -10.71 -4.52 -8.34
CA VAL A 37 -11.01 -3.43 -7.39
C VAL A 37 -10.50 -2.07 -7.85
N PHE A 38 -9.45 -2.03 -8.66
CA PHE A 38 -8.82 -0.78 -9.09
C PHE A 38 -9.58 -0.09 -10.23
N GLU A 39 -9.81 1.20 -10.07
CA GLU A 39 -10.48 2.03 -11.07
C GLU A 39 -9.60 3.20 -11.48
N ALA A 40 -9.54 3.47 -12.79
CA ALA A 40 -8.82 4.63 -13.31
C ALA A 40 -9.43 5.93 -12.75
N GLY A 41 -8.58 6.90 -12.47
CA GLY A 41 -9.02 8.19 -11.93
C GLY A 41 -9.13 8.23 -10.40
N THR A 42 -8.90 7.11 -9.72
CA THR A 42 -8.90 7.03 -8.26
C THR A 42 -7.47 6.92 -7.75
N LEU A 43 -7.17 7.59 -6.66
CA LEU A 43 -5.89 7.45 -5.96
C LEU A 43 -6.05 6.41 -4.85
N TYR A 44 -5.14 5.45 -4.82
CA TYR A 44 -5.11 4.38 -3.81
C TYR A 44 -3.89 4.56 -2.92
N LEU A 45 -4.13 4.56 -1.61
CA LEU A 45 -3.04 4.49 -0.62
C LEU A 45 -2.93 3.04 -0.19
N ILE A 46 -1.74 2.46 -0.30
CA ILE A 46 -1.52 1.05 0.01
C ILE A 46 -0.47 0.93 1.10
N VAL A 47 -0.86 0.31 2.21
CA VAL A 47 0.03 0.05 3.35
C VAL A 47 0.24 -1.46 3.41
N CYS A 48 1.45 -1.92 3.15
CA CYS A 48 1.73 -3.36 3.05
C CYS A 48 2.93 -3.75 3.91
N ALA A 49 2.74 -4.76 4.75
CA ALA A 49 3.82 -5.35 5.54
C ALA A 49 4.62 -6.35 4.71
N THR A 50 5.82 -6.66 5.18
CA THR A 50 6.64 -7.74 4.67
C THR A 50 6.65 -8.86 5.71
N HIS A 51 6.31 -10.08 5.29
CA HIS A 51 6.34 -11.25 6.16
C HIS A 51 7.74 -11.88 6.15
N GLY A 52 8.28 -12.13 7.33
CA GLY A 52 9.53 -12.88 7.51
C GLY A 52 10.65 -12.42 6.59
N GLU A 53 11.05 -13.26 5.65
CA GLU A 53 12.21 -13.06 4.79
C GLU A 53 11.90 -12.36 3.45
N GLY A 54 10.88 -11.52 3.40
CA GLY A 54 10.56 -10.75 2.20
C GLY A 54 9.30 -11.22 1.49
N GLU A 55 8.47 -12.00 2.15
CA GLU A 55 7.23 -12.50 1.57
C GLU A 55 6.07 -11.53 1.80
N LEU A 56 5.04 -11.63 0.96
CA LEU A 56 3.79 -10.92 1.21
C LEU A 56 3.06 -11.55 2.42
N PRO A 57 2.31 -10.74 3.18
CA PRO A 57 1.46 -11.29 4.24
C PRO A 57 0.50 -12.35 3.72
N GLU A 58 0.13 -13.30 4.59
CA GLU A 58 -0.80 -14.36 4.24
C GLU A 58 -2.12 -13.78 3.72
N GLY A 59 -2.56 -14.27 2.56
CA GLY A 59 -3.76 -13.78 1.88
C GLY A 59 -3.47 -12.67 0.88
N VAL A 60 -2.47 -11.82 1.12
CA VAL A 60 -2.07 -10.80 0.15
C VAL A 60 -1.38 -11.43 -1.05
N ASP A 61 -0.66 -12.52 -0.85
CA ASP A 61 -0.09 -13.32 -1.94
C ASP A 61 -1.17 -13.86 -2.87
N GLU A 62 -2.32 -14.27 -2.33
CA GLU A 62 -3.46 -14.71 -3.13
C GLU A 62 -4.05 -13.56 -3.96
N PHE A 63 -4.13 -12.36 -3.39
CA PHE A 63 -4.56 -11.17 -4.12
C PHE A 63 -3.58 -10.85 -5.26
N ALA A 64 -2.28 -10.94 -5.01
CA ALA A 64 -1.25 -10.73 -6.02
C ALA A 64 -1.35 -11.77 -7.15
N ASP A 65 -1.59 -13.04 -6.80
CA ASP A 65 -1.77 -14.09 -7.79
C ASP A 65 -3.02 -13.85 -8.64
N ALA A 66 -4.12 -13.40 -8.03
CA ALA A 66 -5.33 -13.05 -8.76
C ALA A 66 -5.09 -11.90 -9.75
N LEU A 67 -4.28 -10.91 -9.38
CA LEU A 67 -3.87 -9.84 -10.29
C LEU A 67 -3.05 -10.37 -11.46
N ARG A 68 -2.13 -11.28 -11.21
CA ARG A 68 -1.32 -11.89 -12.28
C ARG A 68 -2.18 -12.72 -13.23
N ASP A 69 -3.10 -13.51 -12.70
CA ASP A 69 -3.96 -14.36 -13.48
C ASP A 69 -4.95 -13.60 -14.35
N SER A 70 -5.57 -12.56 -13.80
CA SER A 70 -6.53 -11.74 -14.54
C SER A 70 -5.89 -10.67 -15.41
N SER A 71 -4.66 -10.28 -15.08
CA SER A 71 -3.89 -9.25 -15.81
C SER A 71 -4.73 -8.03 -16.18
N PRO A 72 -5.39 -7.36 -15.21
CA PRO A 72 -6.22 -6.20 -15.53
C PRO A 72 -5.36 -5.06 -16.07
N ASP A 73 -5.93 -4.27 -16.97
CA ASP A 73 -5.27 -3.06 -17.45
C ASP A 73 -5.48 -1.94 -16.44
N LEU A 74 -4.42 -1.58 -15.73
CA LEU A 74 -4.44 -0.57 -14.68
C LEU A 74 -4.00 0.82 -15.18
N THR A 75 -3.99 1.05 -16.48
CA THR A 75 -3.69 2.35 -17.05
C THR A 75 -4.66 3.40 -16.49
N GLY A 76 -4.12 4.49 -15.96
CA GLY A 76 -4.92 5.55 -15.33
C GLY A 76 -5.15 5.36 -13.84
N VAL A 77 -4.76 4.23 -13.28
CA VAL A 77 -4.78 3.99 -11.83
C VAL A 77 -3.54 4.62 -11.21
N ARG A 78 -3.73 5.41 -10.15
CA ARG A 78 -2.61 6.00 -9.40
C ARG A 78 -2.61 5.43 -7.99
N TYR A 79 -1.45 5.12 -7.48
CA TYR A 79 -1.32 4.58 -6.12
C TYR A 79 -0.06 5.11 -5.45
N ALA A 80 -0.08 5.13 -4.13
CA ALA A 80 1.09 5.41 -3.31
C ALA A 80 1.32 4.20 -2.39
N MET A 81 2.58 3.86 -2.16
CA MET A 81 2.95 2.67 -1.41
C MET A 81 3.69 3.02 -0.12
N PHE A 82 3.27 2.39 0.97
CA PHE A 82 3.96 2.47 2.25
C PHE A 82 4.27 1.06 2.74
N GLY A 83 5.55 0.75 2.86
CA GLY A 83 6.00 -0.57 3.29
C GLY A 83 6.38 -0.60 4.77
N LEU A 84 5.90 -1.61 5.49
CA LEU A 84 6.33 -1.89 6.86
C LEU A 84 7.20 -3.14 6.88
N GLY A 85 8.25 -3.11 7.67
CA GLY A 85 9.16 -4.23 7.82
C GLY A 85 10.11 -4.05 8.97
N ASP A 86 11.09 -4.93 9.06
CA ASP A 86 12.11 -4.93 10.11
C ASP A 86 13.47 -5.11 9.46
N SER A 87 14.34 -4.12 9.56
CA SER A 87 15.67 -4.13 8.92
C SER A 87 16.63 -5.15 9.52
N THR A 88 16.24 -5.83 10.61
CA THR A 88 17.01 -6.98 11.11
C THR A 88 16.92 -8.17 10.15
N TYR A 89 15.94 -8.15 9.22
CA TYR A 89 15.83 -9.14 8.16
C TYR A 89 16.34 -8.55 6.85
N PRO A 90 17.08 -9.33 6.02
CA PRO A 90 17.70 -8.80 4.78
C PRO A 90 16.73 -8.17 3.78
N ASP A 91 15.51 -8.66 3.70
CA ASP A 91 14.52 -8.22 2.71
C ASP A 91 13.32 -7.52 3.38
N TYR A 92 13.59 -6.64 4.33
CA TYR A 92 12.56 -6.10 5.23
C TYR A 92 11.43 -5.32 4.55
N SER A 93 11.59 -4.80 3.35
CA SER A 93 10.49 -4.13 2.64
C SER A 93 10.11 -4.81 1.32
N LYS A 94 10.61 -6.00 1.08
CA LYS A 94 10.43 -6.68 -0.19
C LYS A 94 8.99 -7.08 -0.49
N GLY A 95 8.19 -7.38 0.53
CA GLY A 95 6.77 -7.71 0.33
C GLY A 95 6.03 -6.58 -0.37
N SER A 96 6.15 -5.36 0.14
CA SER A 96 5.53 -4.20 -0.49
C SER A 96 6.12 -3.91 -1.87
N GLU A 97 7.43 -4.16 -2.05
CA GLU A 97 8.08 -3.97 -3.35
C GLU A 97 7.57 -4.94 -4.41
N VAL A 98 7.26 -6.17 -4.03
CA VAL A 98 6.66 -7.16 -4.95
C VAL A 98 5.29 -6.67 -5.45
N LEU A 99 4.46 -6.18 -4.54
CA LEU A 99 3.15 -5.65 -4.91
C LEU A 99 3.28 -4.39 -5.77
N ASP A 100 4.19 -3.50 -5.41
CA ASP A 100 4.48 -2.28 -6.18
C ASP A 100 4.88 -2.61 -7.62
N ALA A 101 5.82 -3.54 -7.79
CA ALA A 101 6.29 -3.95 -9.11
C ALA A 101 5.17 -4.56 -9.95
N LEU A 102 4.30 -5.36 -9.33
CA LEU A 102 3.17 -5.98 -10.01
C LEU A 102 2.18 -4.93 -10.51
N LEU A 103 1.82 -3.97 -9.67
CA LEU A 103 0.91 -2.88 -10.07
C LEU A 103 1.48 -2.05 -11.20
N ALA A 104 2.78 -1.73 -11.15
CA ALA A 104 3.46 -0.99 -12.21
C ALA A 104 3.48 -1.79 -13.52
N GLU A 105 3.72 -3.08 -13.45
CA GLU A 105 3.71 -3.97 -14.62
C GLU A 105 2.34 -4.00 -15.29
N LEU A 106 1.26 -3.89 -14.52
CA LEU A 106 -0.10 -3.86 -15.06
C LEU A 106 -0.53 -2.48 -15.59
N GLY A 107 0.30 -1.47 -15.44
CA GLY A 107 0.05 -0.14 -15.99
C GLY A 107 -0.28 0.95 -14.98
N ALA A 108 -0.37 0.63 -13.70
CA ALA A 108 -0.62 1.62 -12.65
C ALA A 108 0.59 2.53 -12.46
N GLU A 109 0.35 3.77 -12.08
CA GLU A 109 1.40 4.76 -11.84
C GLU A 109 1.54 4.99 -10.33
N ARG A 110 2.74 4.76 -9.80
CA ARG A 110 3.04 5.13 -8.43
C ARG A 110 3.30 6.62 -8.34
N VAL A 111 2.63 7.28 -7.39
CA VAL A 111 2.77 8.71 -7.14
C VAL A 111 3.30 8.95 -5.75
N GLY A 112 4.00 10.07 -5.54
CA GLY A 112 4.61 10.40 -4.27
C GLY A 112 5.84 9.55 -3.97
N GLU A 113 6.42 9.76 -2.79
CA GLU A 113 7.56 8.97 -2.32
C GLU A 113 7.10 7.60 -1.84
N TYR A 114 7.92 6.59 -2.10
CA TYR A 114 7.72 5.27 -1.53
C TYR A 114 8.03 5.35 -0.03
N GLY A 115 6.98 5.26 0.80
CA GLY A 115 7.14 5.31 2.25
C GLY A 115 7.63 3.97 2.79
N ARG A 116 8.49 4.02 3.80
CA ARG A 116 8.95 2.83 4.51
C ARG A 116 9.04 3.09 5.99
N HIS A 117 8.63 2.11 6.78
CA HIS A 117 8.84 2.10 8.21
C HIS A 117 9.64 0.87 8.60
N ASP A 118 10.67 1.09 9.40
CA ASP A 118 11.55 0.05 9.92
C ASP A 118 11.27 -0.16 11.41
N ALA A 119 10.73 -1.32 11.77
CA ALA A 119 10.42 -1.66 13.15
C ALA A 119 11.66 -1.63 14.06
N ALA A 120 12.84 -1.91 13.50
CA ALA A 120 14.10 -1.87 14.25
C ALA A 120 14.57 -0.44 14.54
N GLY A 121 14.02 0.56 13.85
CA GLY A 121 14.42 1.97 14.01
C GLY A 121 13.80 2.68 15.21
N GLY A 122 12.80 2.09 15.86
CA GLY A 122 12.18 2.64 17.06
C GLY A 122 11.19 3.79 16.84
N SER A 123 10.92 4.20 15.60
CA SER A 123 9.91 5.22 15.31
C SER A 123 8.51 4.61 15.33
N ASP A 124 7.51 5.48 15.57
CA ASP A 124 6.11 5.06 15.57
C ASP A 124 5.61 4.92 14.12
N CYS A 125 5.15 3.74 13.74
CA CYS A 125 4.71 3.49 12.37
C CYS A 125 3.49 4.33 11.98
N SER A 126 2.59 4.62 12.89
CA SER A 126 1.43 5.47 12.62
C SER A 126 1.84 6.91 12.33
N GLU A 127 2.78 7.46 13.09
CA GLU A 127 3.28 8.81 12.85
C GLU A 127 3.97 8.92 11.50
N VAL A 128 4.82 7.96 11.16
CA VAL A 128 5.51 7.92 9.87
C VAL A 128 4.50 7.76 8.73
N GLY A 129 3.53 6.88 8.90
CA GLY A 129 2.49 6.64 7.90
C GLY A 129 1.59 7.86 7.68
N LEU A 130 1.19 8.54 8.75
CA LEU A 130 0.38 9.76 8.64
C LEU A 130 1.15 10.88 7.93
N SER A 131 2.43 11.06 8.23
CA SER A 131 3.27 12.05 7.54
C SER A 131 3.40 11.74 6.05
N TRP A 132 3.60 10.46 5.72
CA TRP A 132 3.66 10.02 4.33
C TRP A 132 2.34 10.27 3.61
N ALA A 133 1.22 9.90 4.23
CA ALA A 133 -0.11 10.09 3.62
C ALA A 133 -0.42 11.57 3.40
N GLU A 134 -0.07 12.43 4.37
CA GLU A 134 -0.25 13.87 4.25
C GLU A 134 0.47 14.43 3.02
N MET A 135 1.73 14.01 2.82
CA MET A 135 2.50 14.44 1.65
C MET A 135 1.88 13.96 0.35
N VAL A 136 1.45 12.71 0.29
CA VAL A 136 0.84 12.14 -0.91
C VAL A 136 -0.48 12.83 -1.23
N VAL A 137 -1.34 12.99 -0.25
CA VAL A 137 -2.66 13.62 -0.43
C VAL A 137 -2.50 15.07 -0.86
N GLU A 138 -1.61 15.81 -0.22
CA GLU A 138 -1.37 17.20 -0.56
C GLU A 138 -0.86 17.38 -1.99
N GLN A 139 0.02 16.49 -2.45
CA GLN A 139 0.63 16.60 -3.78
C GLN A 139 -0.22 16.02 -4.89
N HIS A 140 -1.04 15.00 -4.62
CA HIS A 140 -1.68 14.20 -5.66
C HIS A 140 -3.19 14.12 -5.58
N ALA A 141 -3.78 14.03 -4.39
CA ALA A 141 -5.23 13.88 -4.25
C ALA A 141 -5.97 15.20 -4.38
N LEU A 142 -5.33 16.32 -4.03
CA LEU A 142 -5.89 17.66 -4.10
C LEU A 142 -5.62 18.36 -5.43
N VAL A 143 -4.87 17.73 -6.31
CA VAL A 143 -4.67 18.29 -7.65
C VAL A 143 -6.01 18.28 -8.37
N PRO A 144 -6.53 19.44 -8.79
CA PRO A 144 -7.81 19.48 -9.46
C PRO A 144 -7.77 18.59 -10.69
N VAL A 145 -8.74 17.70 -10.74
CA VAL A 145 -8.94 16.90 -11.94
C VAL A 145 -9.58 17.79 -12.95
N GLY A 146 -8.75 18.27 -13.81
CA GLY A 146 -9.36 19.16 -14.79
C GLY A 146 -8.44 19.61 -15.70
#